data_9c57aadb95bdab2b6aadf650d4dc2418
#
_entry.id   9c57aadb95bdab2b6aadf650d4dc2418
#
_cell.length_a   1.000
_cell.length_b   1.000
_cell.length_c   1.000
_cell.angle_alpha   90.00
_cell.angle_beta   90.00
_cell.angle_gamma   90.00
#
_symmetry.space_group_name_H-M   'P 1'
#
loop_
_entity.id
_entity.type
_entity.pdbx_description
1 polymer ?
#
loop_
_entity_poly.entity_id
_entity_poly.type
_entity_poly.pdbx_seq_one_letter_code
_entity_poly.pdbx_strand_id
1 'polypeptide(L)'
;MVSLAEDNTELDFCAVFKMCLKDPDETVQKTAIEGLWEYEDRSIIAGLVQILRSNKSPFVRSTAAVALGKFAYLTQEGKLLPKDGSEIFENLMDTLSDEDEDLEVRRRSLEAVAPFNTDVIRGYVSWAYESDDMDLKSSSIYAMGRTGEPSWIPCLMKELQSPEPSVRYETANACGDLGDEDVVPDLVQLLEDDDYQVQIAGINALGKIGGVLAKRVLTRCIKEGDAALEDAARAALEDVEFLDDPMAYPS
;
A
#
# COMPACT_ATOMS: atom_id res chain seq x y z
N MET A 1 7.06 21.24 11.37
CA MET A 1 7.85 20.11 11.93
C MET A 1 8.02 18.98 10.92
N VAL A 2 6.99 18.54 10.24
CA VAL A 2 7.13 17.53 9.18
C VAL A 2 8.13 18.00 8.13
N SER A 3 7.98 19.20 7.57
CA SER A 3 8.94 19.80 6.63
C SER A 3 10.38 19.85 7.15
N LEU A 4 10.58 20.10 8.46
CA LEU A 4 11.92 20.09 9.06
C LEU A 4 12.50 18.68 9.21
N ALA A 5 11.65 17.67 9.39
CA ALA A 5 12.08 16.28 9.44
C ALA A 5 12.47 15.77 8.04
N GLU A 6 11.73 16.20 7.01
CA GLU A 6 12.05 15.90 5.60
C GLU A 6 13.35 16.55 5.15
N ASP A 7 13.61 17.81 5.61
CA ASP A 7 14.80 18.58 5.25
C ASP A 7 16.07 18.19 6.05
N ASN A 8 15.92 17.47 7.18
CA ASN A 8 17.04 17.17 8.08
C ASN A 8 16.89 15.81 8.75
N THR A 9 17.41 14.80 8.09
CA THR A 9 17.37 13.39 8.54
C THR A 9 18.18 13.11 9.82
N GLU A 10 19.00 14.05 10.28
CA GLU A 10 19.77 13.91 11.52
C GLU A 10 18.94 14.22 12.79
N LEU A 11 17.75 14.84 12.63
CA LEU A 11 16.90 15.23 13.77
C LEU A 11 15.79 14.17 13.98
N ASP A 12 15.77 13.56 15.17
CA ASP A 12 14.71 12.67 15.62
C ASP A 12 13.52 13.45 16.21
N PHE A 13 12.43 13.51 15.48
CA PHE A 13 11.18 14.14 15.91
C PHE A 13 10.14 13.14 16.46
N CYS A 14 10.48 11.85 16.57
CA CYS A 14 9.55 10.79 17.00
C CYS A 14 8.82 11.14 18.31
N ALA A 15 9.57 11.60 19.32
CA ALA A 15 9.00 11.98 20.61
C ALA A 15 8.00 13.15 20.49
N VAL A 16 8.27 14.12 19.63
CA VAL A 16 7.39 15.27 19.39
C VAL A 16 6.11 14.83 18.70
N PHE A 17 6.21 14.03 17.63
CA PHE A 17 5.02 13.50 16.95
C PHE A 17 4.16 12.65 17.90
N LYS A 18 4.77 11.80 18.73
CA LYS A 18 4.02 11.04 19.77
C LYS A 18 3.26 11.93 20.75
N MET A 19 3.79 13.09 21.12
CA MET A 19 3.07 14.06 21.95
C MET A 19 1.89 14.67 21.18
N CYS A 20 2.08 15.00 19.91
CA CYS A 20 1.05 15.58 19.04
C CYS A 20 -0.10 14.61 18.71
N LEU A 21 0.05 13.30 18.89
CA LEU A 21 -1.05 12.35 18.77
C LEU A 21 -2.22 12.65 19.72
N LYS A 22 -1.99 13.41 20.78
CA LYS A 22 -2.99 13.81 21.79
C LYS A 22 -3.45 15.25 21.65
N ASP A 23 -3.05 15.95 20.59
CA ASP A 23 -3.44 17.33 20.35
C ASP A 23 -4.98 17.42 20.15
N PRO A 24 -5.65 18.49 20.66
CA PRO A 24 -7.08 18.66 20.43
C PRO A 24 -7.45 18.97 18.96
N ASP A 25 -6.50 19.42 18.14
CA ASP A 25 -6.70 19.71 16.72
C ASP A 25 -6.46 18.46 15.88
N GLU A 26 -7.47 18.07 15.10
CA GLU A 26 -7.43 16.86 14.26
C GLU A 26 -6.38 16.95 13.15
N THR A 27 -6.10 18.15 12.63
CA THR A 27 -5.07 18.36 11.60
C THR A 27 -3.67 18.13 12.19
N VAL A 28 -3.45 18.58 13.44
CA VAL A 28 -2.20 18.31 14.15
C VAL A 28 -2.04 16.82 14.43
N GLN A 29 -3.12 16.13 14.85
CA GLN A 29 -3.09 14.68 15.05
C GLN A 29 -2.75 13.94 13.76
N LYS A 30 -3.46 14.25 12.66
CA LYS A 30 -3.19 13.63 11.34
C LYS A 30 -1.74 13.84 10.93
N THR A 31 -1.27 15.09 10.95
CA THR A 31 0.10 15.42 10.56
C THR A 31 1.13 14.70 11.46
N ALA A 32 0.82 14.51 12.74
CA ALA A 32 1.67 13.75 13.65
C ALA A 32 1.72 12.25 13.29
N ILE A 33 0.58 11.64 12.91
CA ILE A 33 0.51 10.26 12.45
C ILE A 33 1.34 10.11 11.17
N GLU A 34 1.17 11.01 10.21
CA GLU A 34 1.94 11.03 8.95
C GLU A 34 3.44 11.20 9.20
N GLY A 35 3.83 12.09 10.12
CA GLY A 35 5.23 12.29 10.50
C GLY A 35 5.86 11.09 11.23
N LEU A 36 5.04 10.18 11.78
CA LEU A 36 5.51 8.93 12.38
C LEU A 36 5.73 7.82 11.35
N TRP A 37 5.38 8.03 10.07
CA TRP A 37 5.48 7.01 9.03
C TRP A 37 6.91 6.48 8.86
N GLU A 38 7.92 7.33 8.97
CA GLU A 38 9.32 6.94 8.80
C GLU A 38 9.89 6.14 10.00
N TYR A 39 9.17 6.10 11.13
CA TYR A 39 9.63 5.44 12.34
C TYR A 39 9.04 4.03 12.48
N GLU A 40 9.90 3.02 12.70
CA GLU A 40 9.50 1.63 12.99
C GLU A 40 9.44 1.32 14.50
N ASP A 41 9.27 2.35 15.33
CA ASP A 41 9.21 2.20 16.78
C ASP A 41 7.87 1.61 17.22
N ARG A 42 7.91 0.37 17.72
CA ARG A 42 6.73 -0.35 18.22
C ARG A 42 5.94 0.40 19.30
N SER A 43 6.56 1.35 20.02
CA SER A 43 5.85 2.15 21.04
C SER A 43 4.79 3.08 20.44
N ILE A 44 4.77 3.25 19.12
CA ILE A 44 3.76 4.02 18.37
C ILE A 44 2.43 3.27 18.31
N ILE A 45 2.46 1.94 18.25
CA ILE A 45 1.29 1.06 18.02
C ILE A 45 0.16 1.36 19.00
N ALA A 46 0.44 1.36 20.31
CA ALA A 46 -0.58 1.60 21.32
C ALA A 46 -1.27 2.97 21.18
N GLY A 47 -0.53 4.00 20.76
CA GLY A 47 -1.09 5.33 20.48
C GLY A 47 -2.02 5.32 19.26
N LEU A 48 -1.64 4.64 18.18
CA LEU A 48 -2.45 4.51 16.97
C LEU A 48 -3.72 3.69 17.23
N VAL A 49 -3.60 2.56 17.95
CA VAL A 49 -4.74 1.74 18.37
C VAL A 49 -5.72 2.55 19.22
N GLN A 50 -5.24 3.36 20.17
CA GLN A 50 -6.10 4.22 20.96
C GLN A 50 -6.85 5.24 20.09
N ILE A 51 -6.18 5.84 19.10
CA ILE A 51 -6.81 6.77 18.16
C ILE A 51 -7.87 6.04 17.34
N LEU A 52 -7.57 4.91 16.74
CA LEU A 52 -8.49 4.12 15.94
C LEU A 52 -9.79 3.83 16.72
N ARG A 53 -9.67 3.41 17.98
CA ARG A 53 -10.82 3.01 18.81
C ARG A 53 -11.65 4.15 19.36
N SER A 54 -11.09 5.32 19.62
CA SER A 54 -11.74 6.31 20.48
C SER A 54 -11.69 7.76 19.99
N ASN A 55 -11.01 8.04 18.87
CA ASN A 55 -11.01 9.40 18.34
C ASN A 55 -12.39 9.74 17.74
N LYS A 56 -12.84 10.99 17.96
CA LYS A 56 -14.15 11.44 17.47
C LYS A 56 -14.18 11.67 15.96
N SER A 57 -13.04 12.00 15.36
CA SER A 57 -12.92 12.30 13.93
C SER A 57 -12.69 11.02 13.13
N PRO A 58 -13.58 10.64 12.21
CA PRO A 58 -13.34 9.54 11.27
C PRO A 58 -12.08 9.75 10.45
N PHE A 59 -11.78 11.00 10.12
CA PHE A 59 -10.58 11.38 9.38
C PHE A 59 -9.28 11.02 10.11
N VAL A 60 -9.23 11.21 11.43
CA VAL A 60 -8.06 10.83 12.25
C VAL A 60 -8.01 9.31 12.47
N ARG A 61 -9.19 8.66 12.65
CA ARG A 61 -9.26 7.20 12.78
C ARG A 61 -8.78 6.50 11.51
N SER A 62 -9.22 6.95 10.33
CA SER A 62 -8.78 6.38 9.04
C SER A 62 -7.27 6.54 8.83
N THR A 63 -6.69 7.69 9.20
CA THR A 63 -5.25 7.91 9.13
C THR A 63 -4.49 6.95 10.08
N ALA A 64 -5.04 6.70 11.28
CA ALA A 64 -4.45 5.75 12.21
C ALA A 64 -4.52 4.29 11.68
N ALA A 65 -5.63 3.91 11.02
CA ALA A 65 -5.75 2.62 10.36
C ALA A 65 -4.66 2.43 9.29
N VAL A 66 -4.48 3.42 8.41
CA VAL A 66 -3.40 3.39 7.40
C VAL A 66 -2.02 3.21 8.05
N ALA A 67 -1.72 3.98 9.09
CA ALA A 67 -0.45 3.88 9.79
C ALA A 67 -0.23 2.51 10.46
N LEU A 68 -1.29 1.89 11.00
CA LEU A 68 -1.24 0.52 11.53
C LEU A 68 -0.93 -0.52 10.45
N GLY A 69 -1.30 -0.29 9.19
CA GLY A 69 -1.00 -1.16 8.06
C GLY A 69 0.51 -1.37 7.85
N LYS A 70 1.34 -0.34 8.07
CA LYS A 70 2.80 -0.51 8.09
C LYS A 70 3.25 -1.51 9.15
N PHE A 71 2.72 -1.41 10.37
CA PHE A 71 3.07 -2.32 11.45
C PHE A 71 2.49 -3.74 11.23
N ALA A 72 1.33 -3.85 10.56
CA ALA A 72 0.81 -5.15 10.12
C ALA A 72 1.79 -5.86 9.17
N TYR A 73 2.32 -5.12 8.20
CA TYR A 73 3.35 -5.63 7.29
C TYR A 73 4.62 -6.04 8.02
N LEU A 74 5.16 -5.19 8.91
CA LEU A 74 6.33 -5.49 9.74
C LEU A 74 6.14 -6.74 10.63
N THR A 75 4.89 -7.01 11.03
CA THR A 75 4.56 -8.26 11.76
C THR A 75 4.77 -9.48 10.87
N GLN A 76 4.33 -9.43 9.61
CA GLN A 76 4.50 -10.54 8.67
C GLN A 76 5.96 -10.78 8.31
N GLU A 77 6.78 -9.73 8.30
CA GLU A 77 8.23 -9.84 8.15
C GLU A 77 8.96 -10.35 9.40
N GLY A 78 8.24 -10.59 10.49
CA GLY A 78 8.84 -11.05 11.75
C GLY A 78 9.64 -9.98 12.50
N LYS A 79 9.49 -8.70 12.15
CA LYS A 79 10.17 -7.56 12.77
C LYS A 79 9.51 -7.09 14.08
N LEU A 80 8.29 -7.56 14.36
CA LEU A 80 7.54 -7.21 15.57
C LEU A 80 7.28 -8.43 16.45
N LEU A 81 6.92 -8.19 17.70
CA LEU A 81 6.54 -9.28 18.61
C LEU A 81 5.13 -9.80 18.25
N PRO A 82 4.86 -11.11 18.40
CA PRO A 82 3.54 -11.68 18.10
C PRO A 82 2.37 -10.96 18.78
N LYS A 83 2.58 -10.48 20.03
CA LYS A 83 1.54 -9.74 20.76
C LYS A 83 1.16 -8.40 20.09
N ASP A 84 2.16 -7.72 19.48
CA ASP A 84 1.92 -6.45 18.80
C ASP A 84 1.09 -6.71 17.54
N GLY A 85 1.42 -7.79 16.80
CA GLY A 85 0.64 -8.24 15.65
C GLY A 85 -0.79 -8.62 16.01
N SER A 86 -0.98 -9.35 17.13
CA SER A 86 -2.34 -9.69 17.61
C SER A 86 -3.14 -8.43 17.96
N GLU A 87 -2.54 -7.46 18.67
CA GLU A 87 -3.19 -6.20 19.02
C GLU A 87 -3.62 -5.42 17.78
N ILE A 88 -2.74 -5.32 16.76
CA ILE A 88 -3.04 -4.65 15.49
C ILE A 88 -4.20 -5.37 14.78
N PHE A 89 -4.08 -6.69 14.61
CA PHE A 89 -5.08 -7.51 13.93
C PHE A 89 -6.46 -7.37 14.56
N GLU A 90 -6.57 -7.58 15.89
CA GLU A 90 -7.83 -7.53 16.60
C GLU A 90 -8.51 -6.16 16.45
N ASN A 91 -7.77 -5.06 16.64
CA ASN A 91 -8.35 -3.73 16.57
C ASN A 91 -8.75 -3.32 15.13
N LEU A 92 -7.97 -3.68 14.11
CA LEU A 92 -8.35 -3.44 12.72
C LEU A 92 -9.57 -4.27 12.31
N MET A 93 -9.65 -5.53 12.76
CA MET A 93 -10.79 -6.40 12.48
C MET A 93 -12.06 -5.92 13.20
N ASP A 94 -11.96 -5.48 14.45
CA ASP A 94 -13.10 -4.92 15.19
C ASP A 94 -13.65 -3.70 14.43
N THR A 95 -12.78 -2.79 13.98
CA THR A 95 -13.16 -1.59 13.22
C THR A 95 -13.76 -1.95 11.84
N LEU A 96 -13.16 -2.89 11.12
CA LEU A 96 -13.65 -3.35 9.81
C LEU A 96 -15.04 -3.99 9.91
N SER A 97 -15.30 -4.76 10.96
CA SER A 97 -16.56 -5.47 11.17
C SER A 97 -17.69 -4.62 11.79
N ASP A 98 -17.37 -3.45 12.32
CA ASP A 98 -18.37 -2.53 12.89
C ASP A 98 -19.15 -1.85 11.76
N GLU A 99 -20.42 -2.24 11.60
CA GLU A 99 -21.32 -1.68 10.56
C GLU A 99 -21.71 -0.23 10.83
N ASP A 100 -21.60 0.24 12.07
CA ASP A 100 -21.88 1.61 12.48
C ASP A 100 -20.66 2.54 12.29
N GLU A 101 -19.48 1.99 11.98
CA GLU A 101 -18.27 2.78 11.72
C GLU A 101 -18.32 3.44 10.34
N ASP A 102 -17.69 4.60 10.23
CA ASP A 102 -17.54 5.35 8.98
C ASP A 102 -16.88 4.48 7.88
N LEU A 103 -17.44 4.52 6.66
CA LEU A 103 -17.00 3.67 5.55
C LEU A 103 -15.52 3.89 5.21
N GLU A 104 -15.04 5.15 5.28
CA GLU A 104 -13.63 5.47 5.05
C GLU A 104 -12.72 4.78 6.08
N VAL A 105 -13.12 4.75 7.35
CA VAL A 105 -12.35 4.07 8.40
C VAL A 105 -12.36 2.55 8.18
N ARG A 106 -13.50 1.98 7.81
CA ARG A 106 -13.63 0.55 7.51
C ARG A 106 -12.76 0.14 6.33
N ARG A 107 -12.81 0.89 5.21
CA ARG A 107 -12.01 0.54 4.03
C ARG A 107 -10.50 0.66 4.29
N ARG A 108 -10.05 1.68 5.06
CA ARG A 108 -8.64 1.80 5.47
C ARG A 108 -8.21 0.69 6.42
N SER A 109 -9.13 0.21 7.26
CA SER A 109 -8.88 -0.96 8.11
C SER A 109 -8.75 -2.25 7.29
N LEU A 110 -9.53 -2.41 6.21
CA LEU A 110 -9.39 -3.52 5.25
C LEU A 110 -8.02 -3.52 4.58
N GLU A 111 -7.59 -2.38 4.07
CA GLU A 111 -6.26 -2.20 3.46
C GLU A 111 -5.14 -2.55 4.46
N ALA A 112 -5.28 -2.07 5.70
CA ALA A 112 -4.28 -2.23 6.76
C ALA A 112 -4.16 -3.66 7.28
N VAL A 113 -5.28 -4.41 7.35
CA VAL A 113 -5.30 -5.79 7.88
C VAL A 113 -4.94 -6.84 6.83
N ALA A 114 -4.97 -6.48 5.54
CA ALA A 114 -4.74 -7.39 4.42
C ALA A 114 -3.47 -8.24 4.51
N PRO A 115 -2.31 -7.73 4.99
CA PRO A 115 -1.08 -8.52 5.10
C PRO A 115 -1.21 -9.79 5.96
N PHE A 116 -2.15 -9.86 6.90
CA PHE A 116 -2.37 -11.06 7.73
C PHE A 116 -2.99 -12.24 6.96
N ASN A 117 -3.62 -12.00 5.83
CA ASN A 117 -4.11 -12.99 4.86
C ASN A 117 -4.86 -14.20 5.48
N THR A 118 -5.84 -13.96 6.33
CA THR A 118 -6.73 -15.01 6.85
C THR A 118 -7.95 -15.24 5.96
N ASP A 119 -8.62 -16.41 6.09
CA ASP A 119 -9.87 -16.68 5.36
C ASP A 119 -10.94 -15.61 5.61
N VAL A 120 -11.01 -15.09 6.84
CA VAL A 120 -11.95 -14.02 7.21
C VAL A 120 -11.62 -12.72 6.45
N ILE A 121 -10.34 -12.34 6.37
CA ILE A 121 -9.90 -11.17 5.60
C ILE A 121 -10.25 -11.35 4.12
N ARG A 122 -9.96 -12.51 3.53
CA ARG A 122 -10.32 -12.80 2.13
C ARG A 122 -11.83 -12.69 1.89
N GLY A 123 -12.63 -13.06 2.88
CA GLY A 123 -14.09 -12.84 2.84
C GLY A 123 -14.47 -11.35 2.78
N TYR A 124 -13.82 -10.50 3.59
CA TYR A 124 -14.03 -9.05 3.53
C TYR A 124 -13.51 -8.42 2.24
N VAL A 125 -12.38 -8.89 1.71
CA VAL A 125 -11.86 -8.46 0.39
C VAL A 125 -12.88 -8.77 -0.69
N SER A 126 -13.44 -9.98 -0.72
CA SER A 126 -14.49 -10.36 -1.68
C SER A 126 -15.75 -9.50 -1.54
N TRP A 127 -16.21 -9.27 -0.30
CA TRP A 127 -17.36 -8.41 -0.03
C TRP A 127 -17.14 -6.97 -0.54
N ALA A 128 -15.97 -6.40 -0.27
CA ALA A 128 -15.63 -5.06 -0.72
C ALA A 128 -15.51 -4.96 -2.25
N TYR A 129 -15.00 -6.01 -2.90
CA TYR A 129 -14.89 -6.08 -4.35
C TYR A 129 -16.24 -6.10 -5.06
N GLU A 130 -17.25 -6.74 -4.46
CA GLU A 130 -18.62 -6.84 -4.98
C GLU A 130 -19.45 -5.57 -4.73
N SER A 131 -18.90 -4.59 -4.03
CA SER A 131 -19.58 -3.33 -3.73
C SER A 131 -19.77 -2.46 -4.96
N ASP A 132 -20.89 -1.73 -5.00
CA ASP A 132 -21.13 -0.65 -5.98
C ASP A 132 -20.32 0.64 -5.63
N ASP A 133 -19.77 0.74 -4.43
CA ASP A 133 -18.91 1.84 -4.00
C ASP A 133 -17.51 1.67 -4.59
N MET A 134 -17.10 2.62 -5.44
CA MET A 134 -15.84 2.53 -6.18
C MET A 134 -14.62 2.67 -5.29
N ASP A 135 -14.70 3.44 -4.19
CA ASP A 135 -13.60 3.60 -3.25
C ASP A 135 -13.38 2.30 -2.46
N LEU A 136 -14.49 1.65 -2.05
CA LEU A 136 -14.41 0.35 -1.39
C LEU A 136 -13.89 -0.74 -2.32
N LYS A 137 -14.33 -0.74 -3.58
CA LYS A 137 -13.82 -1.66 -4.61
C LYS A 137 -12.32 -1.45 -4.86
N SER A 138 -11.86 -0.20 -4.98
CA SER A 138 -10.43 0.12 -5.13
C SER A 138 -9.61 -0.35 -3.92
N SER A 139 -10.13 -0.12 -2.69
CA SER A 139 -9.49 -0.63 -1.47
C SER A 139 -9.42 -2.16 -1.44
N SER A 140 -10.42 -2.87 -1.98
CA SER A 140 -10.37 -4.33 -2.08
C SER A 140 -9.28 -4.80 -3.03
N ILE A 141 -9.10 -4.13 -4.18
CA ILE A 141 -8.04 -4.43 -5.15
C ILE A 141 -6.66 -4.20 -4.53
N TYR A 142 -6.48 -3.07 -3.84
CA TYR A 142 -5.27 -2.84 -3.05
C TYR A 142 -5.02 -3.96 -2.05
N ALA A 143 -6.05 -4.35 -1.29
CA ALA A 143 -5.95 -5.42 -0.30
C ALA A 143 -5.62 -6.78 -0.94
N MET A 144 -6.14 -7.10 -2.15
CA MET A 144 -5.76 -8.30 -2.90
C MET A 144 -4.25 -8.41 -3.09
N GLY A 145 -3.60 -7.33 -3.55
CA GLY A 145 -2.14 -7.29 -3.68
C GLY A 145 -1.43 -7.51 -2.35
N ARG A 146 -1.91 -6.85 -1.29
CA ARG A 146 -1.29 -6.90 0.05
C ARG A 146 -1.46 -8.24 0.77
N THR A 147 -2.45 -9.06 0.40
CA THR A 147 -2.60 -10.42 0.95
C THR A 147 -1.50 -11.37 0.49
N GLY A 148 -0.84 -11.10 -0.63
CA GLY A 148 0.11 -12.04 -1.25
C GLY A 148 -0.54 -13.34 -1.72
N GLU A 149 -1.86 -13.38 -1.94
CA GLU A 149 -2.62 -14.59 -2.28
C GLU A 149 -2.82 -14.71 -3.80
N PRO A 150 -2.13 -15.67 -4.49
CA PRO A 150 -2.19 -15.78 -5.95
C PRO A 150 -3.58 -16.06 -6.52
N SER A 151 -4.50 -16.55 -5.71
CA SER A 151 -5.88 -16.82 -6.17
C SER A 151 -6.63 -15.58 -6.64
N TRP A 152 -6.14 -14.36 -6.34
CA TRP A 152 -6.67 -13.10 -6.83
C TRP A 152 -6.28 -12.76 -8.28
N ILE A 153 -5.25 -13.39 -8.85
CA ILE A 153 -4.74 -13.08 -10.20
C ILE A 153 -5.85 -13.05 -11.26
N PRO A 154 -6.75 -14.06 -11.37
CA PRO A 154 -7.80 -14.02 -12.40
C PRO A 154 -8.75 -12.82 -12.26
N CYS A 155 -9.00 -12.36 -11.02
CA CYS A 155 -9.81 -11.19 -10.74
C CYS A 155 -9.09 -9.91 -11.17
N LEU A 156 -7.82 -9.77 -10.79
CA LEU A 156 -6.98 -8.63 -11.14
C LEU A 156 -6.79 -8.51 -12.66
N MET A 157 -6.51 -9.59 -13.37
CA MET A 157 -6.39 -9.58 -14.84
C MET A 157 -7.64 -8.99 -15.53
N LYS A 158 -8.82 -9.27 -14.98
CA LYS A 158 -10.07 -8.69 -15.50
C LYS A 158 -10.12 -7.17 -15.25
N GLU A 159 -9.71 -6.71 -14.07
CA GLU A 159 -9.78 -5.30 -13.69
C GLU A 159 -8.67 -4.44 -14.35
N LEU A 160 -7.61 -5.02 -14.91
CA LEU A 160 -6.68 -4.30 -15.79
C LEU A 160 -7.37 -3.70 -17.04
N GLN A 161 -8.56 -4.20 -17.39
CA GLN A 161 -9.38 -3.71 -18.51
C GLN A 161 -10.57 -2.85 -18.02
N SER A 162 -10.59 -2.43 -16.75
CA SER A 162 -11.66 -1.60 -16.20
C SER A 162 -11.81 -0.27 -16.97
N PRO A 163 -13.03 0.22 -17.20
CA PRO A 163 -13.23 1.55 -17.78
C PRO A 163 -12.68 2.68 -16.89
N GLU A 164 -12.57 2.44 -15.57
CA GLU A 164 -12.14 3.43 -14.59
C GLU A 164 -10.60 3.43 -14.43
N PRO A 165 -9.91 4.54 -14.76
CA PRO A 165 -8.44 4.61 -14.64
C PRO A 165 -7.92 4.31 -13.23
N SER A 166 -8.63 4.77 -12.19
CA SER A 166 -8.27 4.51 -10.79
C SER A 166 -8.23 3.02 -10.45
N VAL A 167 -9.16 2.25 -11.01
CA VAL A 167 -9.21 0.79 -10.85
C VAL A 167 -8.05 0.14 -11.58
N ARG A 168 -7.77 0.54 -12.84
CA ARG A 168 -6.61 0.00 -13.57
C ARG A 168 -5.29 0.31 -12.86
N TYR A 169 -5.15 1.52 -12.31
CA TYR A 169 -3.99 1.94 -11.52
C TYR A 169 -3.78 1.04 -10.31
N GLU A 170 -4.80 0.86 -9.46
CA GLU A 170 -4.70 0.00 -8.26
C GLU A 170 -4.47 -1.46 -8.64
N THR A 171 -5.08 -1.91 -9.74
CA THR A 171 -4.89 -3.29 -10.23
C THR A 171 -3.46 -3.53 -10.69
N ALA A 172 -2.85 -2.59 -11.41
CA ALA A 172 -1.45 -2.69 -11.81
C ALA A 172 -0.53 -2.81 -10.59
N ASN A 173 -0.75 -1.97 -9.56
CA ASN A 173 0.00 -2.03 -8.31
C ASN A 173 -0.18 -3.38 -7.59
N ALA A 174 -1.42 -3.88 -7.50
CA ALA A 174 -1.72 -5.16 -6.88
C ALA A 174 -1.07 -6.34 -7.62
N CYS A 175 -1.05 -6.32 -8.95
CA CYS A 175 -0.34 -7.31 -9.76
C CYS A 175 1.17 -7.28 -9.49
N GLY A 176 1.75 -6.08 -9.38
CA GLY A 176 3.16 -5.91 -9.01
C GLY A 176 3.48 -6.46 -7.63
N ASP A 177 2.59 -6.26 -6.65
CA ASP A 177 2.77 -6.74 -5.28
C ASP A 177 2.66 -8.29 -5.19
N LEU A 178 1.83 -8.92 -6.02
CA LEU A 178 1.73 -10.39 -6.10
C LEU A 178 2.93 -11.05 -6.79
N GLY A 179 3.62 -10.33 -7.67
CA GLY A 179 4.86 -10.79 -8.29
C GLY A 179 4.72 -11.95 -9.29
N ASP A 180 3.55 -12.18 -9.87
CA ASP A 180 3.31 -13.28 -10.82
C ASP A 180 3.72 -12.89 -12.25
N GLU A 181 4.66 -13.61 -12.85
CA GLU A 181 5.14 -13.34 -14.22
C GLU A 181 4.07 -13.56 -15.31
N ASP A 182 3.03 -14.35 -15.05
CA ASP A 182 1.97 -14.63 -16.01
C ASP A 182 1.14 -13.37 -16.34
N VAL A 183 1.12 -12.35 -15.44
CA VAL A 183 0.40 -11.08 -15.70
C VAL A 183 1.21 -10.06 -16.50
N VAL A 184 2.51 -10.29 -16.73
CA VAL A 184 3.38 -9.33 -17.42
C VAL A 184 2.87 -8.95 -18.82
N PRO A 185 2.35 -9.87 -19.67
CA PRO A 185 1.80 -9.51 -20.98
C PRO A 185 0.63 -8.53 -20.91
N ASP A 186 -0.22 -8.64 -19.88
CA ASP A 186 -1.37 -7.74 -19.69
C ASP A 186 -0.92 -6.37 -19.14
N LEU A 187 0.05 -6.35 -18.23
CA LEU A 187 0.65 -5.09 -17.75
C LEU A 187 1.34 -4.29 -18.87
N VAL A 188 1.93 -4.98 -19.85
CA VAL A 188 2.53 -4.30 -21.02
C VAL A 188 1.50 -3.49 -21.80
N GLN A 189 0.22 -3.90 -21.85
CA GLN A 189 -0.83 -3.15 -22.53
C GLN A 189 -1.12 -1.82 -21.84
N LEU A 190 -0.92 -1.71 -20.51
CA LEU A 190 -1.12 -0.46 -19.77
C LEU A 190 -0.10 0.63 -20.12
N LEU A 191 1.00 0.31 -20.78
CA LEU A 191 1.98 1.32 -21.21
C LEU A 191 1.44 2.20 -22.34
N GLU A 192 0.34 1.80 -22.98
CA GLU A 192 -0.38 2.56 -24.00
C GLU A 192 -1.71 3.10 -23.46
N ASP A 193 -1.91 3.11 -22.13
CA ASP A 193 -3.12 3.62 -21.50
C ASP A 193 -3.28 5.13 -21.73
N ASP A 194 -4.52 5.60 -21.88
CA ASP A 194 -4.82 7.03 -22.00
C ASP A 194 -4.49 7.81 -20.72
N ASP A 195 -4.51 7.14 -19.55
CA ASP A 195 -4.15 7.74 -18.26
C ASP A 195 -2.67 7.51 -17.93
N TYR A 196 -1.96 8.63 -17.80
CA TYR A 196 -0.51 8.61 -17.54
C TYR A 196 -0.12 7.93 -16.22
N GLN A 197 -0.96 8.04 -15.16
CA GLN A 197 -0.69 7.39 -13.87
C GLN A 197 -0.81 5.86 -14.00
N VAL A 198 -1.72 5.39 -14.85
CA VAL A 198 -1.86 3.96 -15.16
C VAL A 198 -0.63 3.44 -15.90
N GLN A 199 -0.09 4.22 -16.86
CA GLN A 199 1.17 3.86 -17.54
C GLN A 199 2.32 3.71 -16.54
N ILE A 200 2.48 4.68 -15.62
CA ILE A 200 3.52 4.63 -14.57
C ILE A 200 3.31 3.43 -13.65
N ALA A 201 2.06 3.15 -13.23
CA ALA A 201 1.77 1.98 -12.40
C ALA A 201 2.12 0.66 -13.12
N GLY A 202 1.84 0.56 -14.42
CA GLY A 202 2.26 -0.58 -15.25
C GLY A 202 3.79 -0.75 -15.29
N ILE A 203 4.53 0.34 -15.49
CA ILE A 203 6.01 0.34 -15.46
C ILE A 203 6.53 -0.13 -14.09
N ASN A 204 6.00 0.43 -13.00
CA ASN A 204 6.42 0.06 -11.64
C ASN A 204 6.09 -1.41 -11.32
N ALA A 205 4.93 -1.90 -11.75
CA ALA A 205 4.55 -3.30 -11.59
C ALA A 205 5.51 -4.24 -12.34
N LEU A 206 5.89 -3.88 -13.59
CA LEU A 206 6.89 -4.62 -14.35
C LEU A 206 8.26 -4.67 -13.64
N GLY A 207 8.67 -3.57 -13.00
CA GLY A 207 9.87 -3.52 -12.17
C GLY A 207 9.83 -4.46 -10.98
N LYS A 208 8.70 -4.49 -10.25
CA LYS A 208 8.49 -5.36 -9.08
C LYS A 208 8.47 -6.84 -9.45
N ILE A 209 7.83 -7.19 -10.57
CA ILE A 209 7.72 -8.59 -11.03
C ILE A 209 9.05 -9.08 -11.62
N GLY A 210 9.71 -8.25 -12.41
CA GLY A 210 10.96 -8.62 -13.05
C GLY A 210 10.78 -9.61 -14.23
N GLY A 211 11.81 -10.44 -14.43
CA GLY A 211 11.84 -11.42 -15.50
C GLY A 211 12.26 -10.87 -16.87
N VAL A 212 12.47 -11.77 -17.81
CA VAL A 212 13.06 -11.46 -19.13
C VAL A 212 12.18 -10.53 -19.98
N LEU A 213 10.86 -10.71 -19.93
CA LEU A 213 9.94 -9.91 -20.73
C LEU A 213 9.84 -8.49 -20.15
N ALA A 214 9.67 -8.35 -18.83
CA ALA A 214 9.62 -7.05 -18.16
C ALA A 214 10.90 -6.25 -18.45
N LYS A 215 12.09 -6.83 -18.28
CA LYS A 215 13.38 -6.21 -18.57
C LYS A 215 13.48 -5.69 -20.01
N ARG A 216 13.01 -6.47 -20.98
CA ARG A 216 13.00 -6.07 -22.41
C ARG A 216 12.07 -4.88 -22.64
N VAL A 217 10.87 -4.91 -22.04
CA VAL A 217 9.87 -3.85 -22.18
C VAL A 217 10.37 -2.55 -21.54
N LEU A 218 10.87 -2.61 -20.31
CA LEU A 218 11.45 -1.45 -19.61
C LEU A 218 12.60 -0.82 -20.40
N THR A 219 13.50 -1.66 -20.97
CA THR A 219 14.59 -1.17 -21.83
C THR A 219 14.07 -0.46 -23.08
N ARG A 220 12.91 -0.88 -23.62
CA ARG A 220 12.27 -0.19 -24.76
C ARG A 220 11.67 1.15 -24.30
N CYS A 221 11.00 1.20 -23.15
CA CYS A 221 10.43 2.45 -22.62
C CYS A 221 11.50 3.53 -22.38
N ILE A 222 12.70 3.16 -21.93
CA ILE A 222 13.83 4.08 -21.77
C ILE A 222 14.26 4.69 -23.11
N LYS A 223 14.11 3.97 -24.23
CA LYS A 223 14.56 4.44 -25.56
C LYS A 223 13.51 5.22 -26.34
N GLU A 224 12.25 4.93 -26.11
CA GLU A 224 11.12 5.35 -26.95
C GLU A 224 10.08 6.16 -26.17
N GLY A 225 10.14 6.16 -24.83
CA GLY A 225 9.23 6.89 -23.95
C GLY A 225 9.46 8.40 -23.92
N ASP A 226 8.50 9.14 -23.38
CA ASP A 226 8.74 10.52 -22.98
C ASP A 226 9.60 10.58 -21.70
N ALA A 227 10.07 11.79 -21.32
CA ALA A 227 11.03 11.96 -20.24
C ALA A 227 10.60 11.34 -18.89
N ALA A 228 9.31 11.38 -18.55
CA ALA A 228 8.88 10.87 -17.25
C ALA A 228 8.61 9.35 -17.27
N LEU A 229 8.18 8.79 -18.42
CA LEU A 229 8.13 7.33 -18.60
C LEU A 229 9.54 6.75 -18.67
N GLU A 230 10.50 7.47 -19.28
CA GLU A 230 11.91 7.11 -19.27
C GLU A 230 12.46 7.01 -17.85
N ASP A 231 12.20 8.03 -17.00
CA ASP A 231 12.67 8.06 -15.61
C ASP A 231 12.06 6.91 -14.78
N ALA A 232 10.74 6.68 -14.90
CA ALA A 232 10.08 5.58 -14.24
C ALA A 232 10.61 4.20 -14.69
N ALA A 233 10.79 4.02 -15.99
CA ALA A 233 11.32 2.77 -16.56
C ALA A 233 12.79 2.53 -16.16
N ARG A 234 13.57 3.59 -15.98
CA ARG A 234 14.95 3.49 -15.50
C ARG A 234 14.99 3.01 -14.07
N ALA A 235 14.18 3.61 -13.17
CA ALA A 235 14.06 3.18 -11.78
C ALA A 235 13.56 1.73 -11.69
N ALA A 236 12.50 1.37 -12.43
CA ALA A 236 11.98 0.02 -12.47
C ALA A 236 12.99 -1.01 -13.00
N LEU A 237 13.86 -0.64 -13.95
CA LEU A 237 14.92 -1.52 -14.47
C LEU A 237 16.01 -1.75 -13.42
N GLU A 238 16.35 -0.75 -12.60
CA GLU A 238 17.26 -0.91 -11.46
C GLU A 238 16.72 -1.91 -10.45
N ASP A 239 15.41 -1.87 -10.15
CA ASP A 239 14.75 -2.86 -9.28
C ASP A 239 14.86 -4.28 -9.84
N VAL A 240 14.62 -4.48 -11.15
CA VAL A 240 14.78 -5.78 -11.82
C VAL A 240 16.23 -6.28 -11.74
N GLU A 241 17.21 -5.39 -11.99
CA GLU A 241 18.63 -5.75 -11.91
C GLU A 241 19.06 -6.13 -10.50
N PHE A 242 18.51 -5.46 -9.49
CA PHE A 242 18.72 -5.81 -8.08
C PHE A 242 18.12 -7.19 -7.73
N LEU A 243 16.93 -7.52 -8.27
CA LEU A 243 16.32 -8.85 -8.08
C LEU A 243 17.15 -9.95 -8.75
N ASP A 244 17.72 -9.68 -9.94
CA ASP A 244 18.55 -10.64 -10.69
C ASP A 244 19.91 -10.89 -10.01
N ASP A 245 20.53 -9.87 -9.44
CA ASP A 245 21.84 -9.95 -8.73
C ASP A 245 21.93 -8.96 -7.54
N PRO A 246 21.39 -9.33 -6.37
CA PRO A 246 21.44 -8.47 -5.18
C PRO A 246 22.87 -8.14 -4.69
N MET A 247 23.88 -8.88 -5.14
CA MET A 247 25.29 -8.68 -4.75
C MET A 247 26.04 -7.75 -5.69
N ALA A 248 25.46 -7.36 -6.81
CA ALA A 248 26.10 -6.45 -7.77
C ALA A 248 26.14 -5.00 -7.28
N TYR A 249 25.30 -4.63 -6.31
CA TYR A 249 25.26 -3.27 -5.74
C TYR A 249 26.03 -3.22 -4.42
N PRO A 250 27.13 -2.42 -4.34
CA PRO A 250 27.83 -2.22 -3.07
C PRO A 250 26.95 -1.40 -2.10
N SER A 251 26.80 -1.95 -0.90
CA SER A 251 26.14 -1.31 0.26
C SER A 251 26.74 0.02 0.67
#